data_764f6ee44d7bbc439c6b005665aafc4d
#
_entry.id   764f6ee44d7bbc439c6b005665aafc4d
#
_cell.length_a   1.000
_cell.length_b   1.000
_cell.length_c   1.000
_cell.angle_alpha   90.00
_cell.angle_beta   90.00
_cell.angle_gamma   90.00
#
_symmetry.space_group_name_H-M   'P 1'
#
loop_
_entity.id
_entity.type
_entity.pdbx_description
1 polymer ?
#
loop_
_entity_poly.entity_id
_entity_poly.type
_entity_poly.pdbx_seq_one_letter_code
_entity_poly.pdbx_strand_id
1 'polypeptide(L)'
;MNSITRRVLLGCALLAIFAVGVVIGQNKFGQPKSVLHIVTVKWKEGTTDAQKQKAIDGIKTMASKYDGIKNVWLKPLKVQGTDAVMVMEFKDEAALKAYVDTPAQKEWYEVYIPIRGQSQTHDITN
;
A
#
# COMPACT_ATOMS: atom_id res chain seq x y z
N MET A 1 45.35 26.24 14.24
CA MET A 1 45.24 24.82 13.83
C MET A 1 46.36 24.53 12.85
N ASN A 2 47.24 23.60 13.16
CA ASN A 2 48.37 23.33 12.27
C ASN A 2 47.95 22.54 11.02
N SER A 3 48.78 22.55 9.98
CA SER A 3 48.47 22.00 8.67
C SER A 3 48.09 20.49 8.69
N ILE A 4 48.67 19.74 9.64
CA ILE A 4 48.42 18.31 9.82
C ILE A 4 46.99 18.09 10.33
N THR A 5 46.58 18.84 11.36
CA THR A 5 45.23 18.76 11.94
C THR A 5 44.15 19.09 10.88
N ARG A 6 44.40 20.09 10.05
CA ARG A 6 43.48 20.48 8.98
C ARG A 6 43.35 19.39 7.90
N ARG A 7 44.45 18.72 7.53
CA ARG A 7 44.44 17.62 6.56
C ARG A 7 43.71 16.40 7.10
N VAL A 8 43.91 16.07 8.38
CA VAL A 8 43.21 14.96 9.05
C VAL A 8 41.71 15.23 9.11
N LEU A 9 41.30 16.43 9.53
CA LEU A 9 39.85 16.80 9.56
C LEU A 9 39.21 16.76 8.18
N LEU A 10 39.89 17.23 7.13
CA LEU A 10 39.41 17.14 5.75
C LEU A 10 39.28 15.68 5.30
N GLY A 11 40.23 14.82 5.60
CA GLY A 11 40.19 13.39 5.30
C GLY A 11 39.01 12.69 5.99
N CYS A 12 38.80 12.96 7.27
CA CYS A 12 37.67 12.40 8.02
C CYS A 12 36.31 12.87 7.46
N ALA A 13 36.19 14.15 7.09
CA ALA A 13 34.96 14.68 6.49
C ALA A 13 34.66 14.03 5.14
N LEU A 14 35.67 13.86 4.29
CA LEU A 14 35.51 13.17 2.99
C LEU A 14 35.10 11.68 3.15
N LEU A 15 35.71 10.98 4.11
CA LEU A 15 35.33 9.60 4.42
C LEU A 15 33.90 9.49 4.94
N ALA A 16 33.47 10.44 5.80
CA ALA A 16 32.09 10.46 6.28
C ALA A 16 31.08 10.69 5.14
N ILE A 17 31.35 11.63 4.23
CA ILE A 17 30.51 11.90 3.07
C ILE A 17 30.45 10.67 2.15
N PHE A 18 31.59 10.02 1.92
CA PHE A 18 31.64 8.80 1.10
C PHE A 18 30.85 7.66 1.74
N ALA A 19 30.98 7.42 3.04
CA ALA A 19 30.25 6.39 3.77
C ALA A 19 28.72 6.61 3.69
N VAL A 20 28.26 7.85 3.87
CA VAL A 20 26.84 8.20 3.71
C VAL A 20 26.36 7.98 2.27
N GLY A 21 27.17 8.38 1.30
CA GLY A 21 26.85 8.18 -0.13
C GLY A 21 26.72 6.71 -0.51
N VAL A 22 27.60 5.86 0.02
CA VAL A 22 27.53 4.39 -0.22
C VAL A 22 26.28 3.79 0.39
N VAL A 23 25.92 4.18 1.62
CA VAL A 23 24.69 3.68 2.28
C VAL A 23 23.42 4.09 1.51
N ILE A 24 23.35 5.33 1.05
CA ILE A 24 22.22 5.82 0.24
C ILE A 24 22.20 5.11 -1.12
N GLY A 25 23.35 4.89 -1.75
CA GLY A 25 23.46 4.23 -3.06
C GLY A 25 23.11 2.73 -3.04
N GLN A 26 23.35 2.06 -1.91
CA GLN A 26 23.04 0.62 -1.76
C GLN A 26 21.56 0.35 -1.47
N ASN A 27 20.84 1.30 -0.89
CA ASN A 27 19.42 1.17 -0.54
C ASN A 27 18.50 1.72 -1.64
N LYS A 28 18.71 1.28 -2.88
CA LYS A 28 17.89 1.69 -4.01
C LYS A 28 16.43 1.26 -3.86
N PHE A 29 16.19 0.13 -3.20
CA PHE A 29 14.85 -0.37 -2.90
C PHE A 29 14.68 -0.49 -1.40
N GLY A 30 13.83 0.37 -0.82
CA GLY A 30 13.38 0.20 0.55
C GLY A 30 12.65 -1.14 0.71
N GLN A 31 12.76 -1.73 1.90
CA GLN A 31 11.97 -2.91 2.26
C GLN A 31 10.90 -2.47 3.29
N PRO A 32 9.77 -1.92 2.84
CA PRO A 32 8.68 -1.57 3.74
C PRO A 32 8.11 -2.85 4.37
N LYS A 33 7.75 -2.78 5.64
CA LYS A 33 7.04 -3.86 6.35
C LYS A 33 5.53 -3.84 6.08
N SER A 34 5.09 -2.91 5.26
CA SER A 34 3.68 -2.81 4.87
C SER A 34 3.26 -4.01 4.02
N VAL A 35 1.96 -4.28 4.04
CA VAL A 35 1.34 -5.33 3.23
C VAL A 35 0.46 -4.68 2.17
N LEU A 36 0.65 -5.08 0.92
CA LEU A 36 -0.25 -4.74 -0.18
C LEU A 36 -1.33 -5.81 -0.29
N HIS A 37 -2.55 -5.46 0.02
CA HIS A 37 -3.74 -6.28 -0.12
C HIS A 37 -4.40 -5.95 -1.46
N ILE A 38 -4.26 -6.84 -2.43
CA ILE A 38 -4.71 -6.64 -3.81
C ILE A 38 -5.95 -7.49 -4.04
N VAL A 39 -7.05 -6.84 -4.35
CA VAL A 39 -8.32 -7.50 -4.65
C VAL A 39 -8.67 -7.28 -6.12
N THR A 40 -8.86 -8.37 -6.84
CA THR A 40 -9.42 -8.35 -8.20
C THR A 40 -10.86 -8.84 -8.18
N VAL A 41 -11.73 -8.25 -8.98
CA VAL A 41 -13.14 -8.62 -9.01
C VAL A 41 -13.73 -8.59 -10.41
N LYS A 42 -14.55 -9.59 -10.72
CA LYS A 42 -15.56 -9.54 -11.77
C LYS A 42 -16.90 -9.26 -11.11
N TRP A 43 -17.59 -8.23 -11.58
CA TRP A 43 -18.90 -7.89 -11.02
C TRP A 43 -19.96 -8.93 -11.43
N LYS A 44 -20.97 -9.07 -10.60
CA LYS A 44 -22.15 -9.84 -11.00
C LYS A 44 -22.83 -9.20 -12.21
N GLU A 45 -23.40 -10.03 -13.06
CA GLU A 45 -24.22 -9.57 -14.19
C GLU A 45 -25.36 -8.67 -13.71
N GLY A 46 -25.66 -7.62 -14.46
CA GLY A 46 -26.67 -6.63 -14.10
C GLY A 46 -26.24 -5.58 -13.08
N THR A 47 -25.00 -5.63 -12.57
CA THR A 47 -24.50 -4.59 -11.67
C THR A 47 -24.34 -3.26 -12.40
N THR A 48 -24.99 -2.23 -11.91
CA THR A 48 -24.91 -0.88 -12.48
C THR A 48 -23.60 -0.19 -12.19
N ASP A 49 -23.21 0.79 -13.01
CA ASP A 49 -21.99 1.57 -12.79
C ASP A 49 -22.06 2.38 -11.48
N ALA A 50 -23.24 2.86 -11.10
CA ALA A 50 -23.46 3.54 -9.82
C ALA A 50 -23.18 2.60 -8.63
N GLN A 51 -23.58 1.34 -8.69
CA GLN A 51 -23.32 0.34 -7.65
C GLN A 51 -21.81 0.01 -7.57
N LYS A 52 -21.16 -0.16 -8.73
CA LYS A 52 -19.70 -0.38 -8.80
C LYS A 52 -18.94 0.80 -8.19
N GLN A 53 -19.31 2.02 -8.55
CA GLN A 53 -18.67 3.23 -8.04
C GLN A 53 -18.87 3.36 -6.54
N LYS A 54 -20.07 3.09 -6.03
CA LYS A 54 -20.37 3.11 -4.59
C LYS A 54 -19.49 2.12 -3.82
N ALA A 55 -19.27 0.91 -4.34
CA ALA A 55 -18.41 -0.08 -3.72
C ALA A 55 -16.94 0.37 -3.73
N ILE A 56 -16.45 0.94 -4.82
CA ILE A 56 -15.08 1.45 -4.94
C ILE A 56 -14.85 2.65 -3.99
N ASP A 57 -15.77 3.61 -3.96
CA ASP A 57 -15.67 4.77 -3.05
C ASP A 57 -15.81 4.37 -1.58
N GLY A 58 -16.55 3.31 -1.30
CA GLY A 58 -16.69 2.73 0.03
C GLY A 58 -15.35 2.31 0.64
N ILE A 59 -14.37 1.93 -0.18
CA ILE A 59 -13.01 1.61 0.30
C ILE A 59 -12.33 2.85 0.90
N LYS A 60 -12.50 4.03 0.31
CA LYS A 60 -11.96 5.28 0.88
C LYS A 60 -12.57 5.59 2.23
N THR A 61 -13.88 5.41 2.34
CA THR A 61 -14.62 5.59 3.60
C THR A 61 -14.13 4.59 4.65
N MET A 62 -13.98 3.32 4.29
CA MET A 62 -13.45 2.28 5.15
C MET A 62 -12.03 2.60 5.62
N ALA A 63 -11.14 3.00 4.70
CA ALA A 63 -9.76 3.38 5.03
C ALA A 63 -9.70 4.59 5.99
N SER A 64 -10.62 5.53 5.88
CA SER A 64 -10.72 6.66 6.81
C SER A 64 -11.18 6.27 8.23
N LYS A 65 -11.82 5.11 8.38
CA LYS A 65 -12.32 4.57 9.64
C LYS A 65 -11.41 3.52 10.27
N TYR A 66 -10.36 3.11 9.59
CA TYR A 66 -9.44 2.08 10.07
C TYR A 66 -7.98 2.52 9.90
N ASP A 67 -7.33 2.87 11.01
CA ASP A 67 -5.96 3.39 11.04
C ASP A 67 -4.88 2.41 10.56
N GLY A 68 -5.21 1.13 10.42
CA GLY A 68 -4.30 0.11 9.89
C GLY A 68 -4.03 0.24 8.39
N ILE A 69 -4.89 0.95 7.64
CA ILE A 69 -4.72 1.19 6.21
C ILE A 69 -3.98 2.52 6.01
N LYS A 70 -2.85 2.48 5.31
CA LYS A 70 -2.02 3.66 5.01
C LYS A 70 -2.41 4.36 3.71
N ASN A 71 -2.66 3.56 2.66
CA ASN A 71 -2.97 4.06 1.32
C ASN A 71 -3.97 3.14 0.62
N VAL A 72 -4.66 3.69 -0.37
CA VAL A 72 -5.52 2.94 -1.28
C VAL A 72 -5.27 3.37 -2.72
N TRP A 73 -5.26 2.40 -3.67
CA TRP A 73 -5.20 2.64 -5.10
C TRP A 73 -6.41 2.00 -5.75
N LEU A 74 -7.28 2.82 -6.34
CA LEU A 74 -8.60 2.42 -6.83
C LEU A 74 -8.78 2.71 -8.31
N LYS A 75 -7.76 3.29 -8.97
CA LYS A 75 -7.79 3.63 -10.38
C LYS A 75 -6.64 2.94 -11.11
N PRO A 76 -6.81 1.69 -11.53
CA PRO A 76 -5.79 0.99 -12.29
C PRO A 76 -5.61 1.63 -13.67
N LEU A 77 -4.36 1.67 -14.17
CA LEU A 77 -4.06 2.15 -15.54
C LEU A 77 -4.35 1.07 -16.57
N LYS A 78 -4.25 -0.20 -16.20
CA LYS A 78 -4.52 -1.34 -17.06
C LYS A 78 -5.11 -2.48 -16.25
N VAL A 79 -6.17 -3.07 -16.76
CA VAL A 79 -6.83 -4.25 -16.16
C VAL A 79 -6.99 -5.32 -17.25
N GLN A 80 -6.68 -6.57 -16.92
CA GLN A 80 -6.83 -7.73 -17.81
C GLN A 80 -7.42 -8.91 -17.04
N GLY A 81 -8.37 -9.59 -17.63
CA GLY A 81 -8.97 -10.81 -17.06
C GLY A 81 -9.93 -10.59 -15.88
N THR A 82 -10.13 -9.34 -15.47
CA THR A 82 -11.04 -8.93 -14.37
C THR A 82 -11.67 -7.59 -14.71
N ASP A 83 -12.67 -7.14 -13.96
CA ASP A 83 -13.37 -5.88 -14.21
C ASP A 83 -12.79 -4.72 -13.40
N ALA A 84 -12.30 -5.00 -12.19
CA ALA A 84 -11.67 -4.00 -11.34
C ALA A 84 -10.52 -4.59 -10.52
N VAL A 85 -9.58 -3.71 -10.16
CA VAL A 85 -8.48 -4.00 -9.24
C VAL A 85 -8.46 -2.91 -8.17
N MET A 86 -8.42 -3.33 -6.92
CA MET A 86 -8.38 -2.46 -5.75
C MET A 86 -7.17 -2.85 -4.91
N VAL A 87 -6.37 -1.88 -4.51
CA VAL A 87 -5.18 -2.12 -3.69
C VAL A 87 -5.28 -1.31 -2.40
N MET A 88 -5.06 -1.97 -1.28
CA MET A 88 -4.97 -1.36 0.05
C MET A 88 -3.60 -1.65 0.64
N GLU A 89 -2.91 -0.66 1.14
CA GLU A 89 -1.67 -0.82 1.87
C GLU A 89 -1.95 -0.79 3.37
N PHE A 90 -1.69 -1.89 4.04
CA PHE A 90 -1.74 -1.99 5.50
C PHE A 90 -0.38 -1.68 6.11
N LYS A 91 -0.34 -1.13 7.32
CA LYS A 91 0.91 -0.79 8.05
C LYS A 91 1.86 -1.99 8.16
N ASP A 92 1.29 -3.17 8.44
CA ASP A 92 1.97 -4.43 8.63
C ASP A 92 0.97 -5.61 8.56
N GLU A 93 1.44 -6.83 8.71
CA GLU A 93 0.61 -8.04 8.73
C GLU A 93 -0.38 -8.06 9.90
N ALA A 94 0.01 -7.52 11.06
CA ALA A 94 -0.87 -7.45 12.23
C ALA A 94 -2.07 -6.54 11.95
N ALA A 95 -1.86 -5.40 11.28
CA ALA A 95 -2.93 -4.51 10.86
C ALA A 95 -3.87 -5.16 9.85
N LEU A 96 -3.35 -5.92 8.88
CA LEU A 96 -4.18 -6.68 7.93
C LEU A 96 -5.02 -7.74 8.67
N LYS A 97 -4.42 -8.48 9.59
CA LYS A 97 -5.13 -9.49 10.38
C LYS A 97 -6.22 -8.87 11.25
N ALA A 98 -5.94 -7.75 11.90
CA ALA A 98 -6.89 -7.04 12.76
C ALA A 98 -8.02 -6.32 11.98
N TYR A 99 -7.84 -6.11 10.67
CA TYR A 99 -8.83 -5.52 9.79
C TYR A 99 -10.07 -6.40 9.60
N VAL A 100 -9.88 -7.72 9.64
CA VAL A 100 -10.96 -8.71 9.41
C VAL A 100 -12.03 -8.55 10.49
N ASP A 101 -13.28 -8.49 10.06
CA ASP A 101 -14.46 -8.32 10.92
C ASP A 101 -14.58 -6.98 11.65
N THR A 102 -13.76 -5.99 11.31
CA THR A 102 -13.95 -4.63 11.84
C THR A 102 -15.28 -4.04 11.40
N PRO A 103 -15.87 -3.11 12.18
CA PRO A 103 -17.07 -2.37 11.77
C PRO A 103 -16.89 -1.68 10.40
N ALA A 104 -15.71 -1.13 10.13
CA ALA A 104 -15.39 -0.47 8.88
C ALA A 104 -15.46 -1.44 7.67
N GLN A 105 -14.91 -2.66 7.81
CA GLN A 105 -15.01 -3.69 6.79
C GLN A 105 -16.45 -4.14 6.58
N LYS A 106 -17.18 -4.39 7.67
CA LYS A 106 -18.59 -4.84 7.59
C LYS A 106 -19.47 -3.84 6.88
N GLU A 107 -19.32 -2.55 7.17
CA GLU A 107 -20.04 -1.48 6.50
C GLU A 107 -19.74 -1.46 4.98
N TRP A 108 -18.47 -1.60 4.61
CA TRP A 108 -18.10 -1.69 3.20
C TRP A 108 -18.68 -2.94 2.54
N TYR A 109 -18.70 -4.07 3.23
CA TYR A 109 -19.23 -5.33 2.72
C TYR A 109 -20.73 -5.25 2.40
N GLU A 110 -21.50 -4.38 3.05
CA GLU A 110 -22.93 -4.17 2.74
C GLU A 110 -23.14 -3.69 1.30
N VAL A 111 -22.21 -2.92 0.74
CA VAL A 111 -22.30 -2.41 -0.64
C VAL A 111 -21.47 -3.23 -1.64
N TYR A 112 -20.45 -3.95 -1.20
CA TYR A 112 -19.53 -4.69 -2.04
C TYR A 112 -20.00 -6.15 -2.29
N ILE A 113 -20.33 -6.87 -1.23
CA ILE A 113 -20.67 -8.30 -1.32
C ILE A 113 -21.88 -8.59 -2.22
N PRO A 114 -22.96 -7.79 -2.20
CA PRO A 114 -24.12 -8.05 -3.06
C PRO A 114 -23.79 -8.05 -4.56
N ILE A 115 -22.81 -7.25 -4.98
CA ILE A 115 -22.45 -7.06 -6.39
C ILE A 115 -21.15 -7.76 -6.78
N ARG A 116 -20.42 -8.33 -5.81
CA ARG A 116 -19.20 -9.10 -6.05
C ARG A 116 -19.52 -10.42 -6.74
N GLY A 117 -19.00 -10.61 -7.94
CA GLY A 117 -18.96 -11.90 -8.62
C GLY A 117 -17.72 -12.70 -8.22
N GLN A 118 -16.92 -13.13 -9.18
CA GLN A 118 -15.62 -13.76 -8.94
C GLN A 118 -14.63 -12.74 -8.35
N SER A 119 -13.94 -13.11 -7.27
CA SER A 119 -12.93 -12.26 -6.65
C SER A 119 -11.73 -13.09 -6.23
N GLN A 120 -10.54 -12.51 -6.37
CA GLN A 120 -9.27 -13.07 -5.89
C GLN A 120 -8.56 -12.03 -5.05
N THR A 121 -7.86 -12.49 -4.03
CA THR A 121 -7.07 -11.64 -3.13
C THR A 121 -5.63 -12.11 -3.12
N HIS A 122 -4.71 -11.16 -3.17
CA HIS A 122 -3.27 -11.40 -3.08
C HIS A 122 -2.68 -10.44 -2.04
N ASP A 123 -1.98 -11.00 -1.05
CA ASP A 123 -1.27 -10.24 -0.03
C ASP A 123 0.22 -10.34 -0.29
N ILE A 124 0.90 -9.20 -0.39
CA ILE A 124 2.33 -9.12 -0.70
C ILE A 124 3.02 -8.26 0.34
N THR A 125 4.12 -8.75 0.89
CA THR A 125 5.02 -8.00 1.77
C THR A 125 6.48 -8.30 1.43
N ASN A 126 7.43 -7.57 2.03
CA ASN A 126 8.88 -7.82 1.91
C ASN A 126 9.44 -8.54 3.13
#